data_f62570ba4cfaa3b9bf061071546e78f7
#
_entry.id   f62570ba4cfaa3b9bf061071546e78f7
#
_cell.length_a   1.000
_cell.length_b   1.000
_cell.length_c   1.000
_cell.angle_alpha   90.00
_cell.angle_beta   90.00
_cell.angle_gamma   90.00
#
_symmetry.space_group_name_H-M   'P 1'
#
loop_
_entity.id
_entity.type
_entity.pdbx_description
1 polymer ?
#
loop_
_entity_poly.entity_id
_entity_poly.type
_entity_poly.pdbx_seq_one_letter_code
_entity_poly.pdbx_strand_id
1 'polypeptide(L)'
;MTCSAIICDWNGTLFEDIDEEAIVRAIIVELAKSYIPSHPFKFARLIKTKNDLETLRRKRNQGRENGRLVELLQSYSEKIIKGVPMSSVRRLVEKYSNRRDVQAKVVLKALRPVAERHRSGITTGILSAGYSYGIQMILKSAGYLDCFDFYKANILTETGDKAIGFTLSIYKNKAELLLNILKDRDLDPKKTAYMGDALEDVGCFEVIGHPIVSFLTPEALKQKFAQEYRAFIPKDESDLARYLKNI
;
A
#
# COMPACT_ATOMS: atom_id res chain seq x y z
N MET A 1 -25.26 7.97 13.97
CA MET A 1 -24.61 6.65 14.15
C MET A 1 -23.12 6.91 14.22
N THR A 2 -22.42 6.40 15.20
CA THR A 2 -20.96 6.64 15.32
C THR A 2 -20.18 5.61 14.54
N CYS A 3 -19.20 6.06 13.74
CA CYS A 3 -18.25 5.20 13.04
C CYS A 3 -17.51 4.30 14.02
N SER A 4 -17.41 3.01 13.72
CA SER A 4 -16.74 2.01 14.56
C SER A 4 -15.35 1.65 14.06
N ALA A 5 -15.09 1.85 12.77
CA ALA A 5 -13.78 1.53 12.16
C ALA A 5 -13.43 2.46 10.98
N ILE A 6 -12.15 2.71 10.80
CA ILE A 6 -11.59 3.41 9.65
C ILE A 6 -10.50 2.53 9.04
N ILE A 7 -10.69 2.10 7.80
CA ILE A 7 -9.74 1.27 7.08
C ILE A 7 -9.21 2.05 5.87
N CYS A 8 -7.91 2.04 5.67
CA CYS A 8 -7.26 2.79 4.60
C CYS A 8 -6.49 1.87 3.67
N ASP A 9 -6.52 2.17 2.38
CA ASP A 9 -5.47 1.72 1.49
C ASP A 9 -4.16 2.44 1.81
N TRP A 10 -3.06 1.94 1.28
CA TRP A 10 -1.73 2.51 1.49
C TRP A 10 -1.22 3.28 0.28
N ASN A 11 -0.91 2.58 -0.82
CA ASN A 11 -0.35 3.19 -2.02
C ASN A 11 -1.38 4.09 -2.71
N GLY A 12 -1.02 5.35 -3.00
CA GLY A 12 -1.95 6.33 -3.55
C GLY A 12 -2.95 6.90 -2.53
N THR A 13 -2.92 6.44 -1.28
CA THR A 13 -3.85 6.88 -0.23
C THR A 13 -3.12 7.49 0.96
N LEU A 14 -2.35 6.72 1.71
CA LEU A 14 -1.52 7.20 2.83
C LEU A 14 -0.05 7.39 2.42
N PHE A 15 0.32 6.94 1.23
CA PHE A 15 1.66 7.04 0.68
C PHE A 15 1.61 7.37 -0.82
N GLU A 16 2.41 8.36 -1.28
CA GLU A 16 2.35 8.89 -2.66
C GLU A 16 2.96 7.97 -3.73
N ASP A 17 3.65 6.92 -3.36
CA ASP A 17 4.33 6.01 -4.31
C ASP A 17 3.86 4.57 -4.10
N ILE A 18 4.43 3.66 -4.86
CA ILE A 18 4.26 2.22 -4.68
C ILE A 18 5.48 1.71 -3.95
N ASP A 19 5.31 1.39 -2.68
CA ASP A 19 6.39 1.00 -1.77
C ASP A 19 7.12 -0.27 -2.21
N GLU A 20 6.41 -1.29 -2.74
CA GLU A 20 7.03 -2.52 -3.22
C GLU A 20 8.00 -2.28 -4.38
N GLU A 21 7.62 -1.44 -5.35
CA GLU A 21 8.49 -1.13 -6.48
C GLU A 21 9.75 -0.40 -6.03
N ALA A 22 9.61 0.50 -5.07
CA ALA A 22 10.73 1.27 -4.55
C ALA A 22 11.67 0.39 -3.71
N ILE A 23 11.13 -0.51 -2.90
CA ILE A 23 11.88 -1.51 -2.13
C ILE A 23 12.61 -2.47 -3.07
N VAL A 24 11.92 -3.01 -4.08
CA VAL A 24 12.53 -3.89 -5.08
C VAL A 24 13.67 -3.18 -5.81
N ARG A 25 13.50 -1.90 -6.18
CA ARG A 25 14.59 -1.10 -6.77
C ARG A 25 15.77 -0.95 -5.82
N ALA A 26 15.54 -0.70 -4.53
CA ALA A 26 16.61 -0.62 -3.54
C ALA A 26 17.36 -1.95 -3.41
N ILE A 27 16.66 -3.08 -3.42
CA ILE A 27 17.24 -4.43 -3.42
C ILE A 27 18.07 -4.66 -4.69
N ILE A 28 17.56 -4.29 -5.87
CA ILE A 28 18.28 -4.40 -7.14
C ILE A 28 19.63 -3.66 -7.09
N VAL A 29 19.61 -2.41 -6.60
CA VAL A 29 20.82 -1.59 -6.52
C VAL A 29 21.85 -2.21 -5.58
N GLU A 30 21.44 -2.75 -4.45
CA GLU A 30 22.34 -3.38 -3.49
C GLU A 30 22.89 -4.71 -3.99
N LEU A 31 22.06 -5.52 -4.63
CA LEU A 31 22.51 -6.76 -5.29
C LEU A 31 23.47 -6.47 -6.46
N ALA A 32 23.21 -5.41 -7.23
CA ALA A 32 24.11 -5.00 -8.30
C ALA A 32 25.51 -4.70 -7.77
N LYS A 33 25.63 -3.96 -6.66
CA LYS A 33 26.92 -3.66 -6.03
C LYS A 33 27.66 -4.93 -5.60
N SER A 34 26.94 -5.95 -5.13
CA SER A 34 27.54 -7.22 -4.70
C SER A 34 27.95 -8.13 -5.88
N TYR A 35 27.28 -8.01 -7.04
CA TYR A 35 27.55 -8.88 -8.20
C TYR A 35 28.60 -8.35 -9.17
N ILE A 36 28.82 -7.03 -9.23
CA ILE A 36 29.80 -6.41 -10.14
C ILE A 36 31.19 -7.08 -10.07
N PRO A 37 31.77 -7.36 -8.88
CA PRO A 37 33.10 -7.94 -8.80
C PRO A 37 33.17 -9.43 -9.13
N SER A 38 32.07 -10.19 -8.99
CA SER A 38 32.15 -11.66 -8.91
C SER A 38 31.23 -12.43 -9.86
N HIS A 39 30.16 -11.82 -10.38
CA HIS A 39 29.12 -12.52 -11.13
C HIS A 39 28.54 -11.69 -12.29
N PRO A 40 29.28 -11.43 -13.38
CA PRO A 40 28.85 -10.51 -14.45
C PRO A 40 27.56 -10.94 -15.15
N PHE A 41 27.29 -12.24 -15.31
CA PHE A 41 26.04 -12.73 -15.91
C PHE A 41 24.83 -12.49 -15.01
N LYS A 42 24.97 -12.63 -13.68
CA LYS A 42 23.89 -12.30 -12.73
C LYS A 42 23.60 -10.80 -12.75
N PHE A 43 24.64 -9.99 -12.82
CA PHE A 43 24.51 -8.54 -12.95
C PHE A 43 23.78 -8.15 -14.24
N ALA A 44 24.15 -8.68 -15.40
CA ALA A 44 23.48 -8.40 -16.66
C ALA A 44 21.99 -8.78 -16.62
N ARG A 45 21.65 -9.94 -16.04
CA ARG A 45 20.26 -10.37 -15.85
C ARG A 45 19.49 -9.41 -14.93
N LEU A 46 20.11 -8.93 -13.85
CA LEU A 46 19.51 -7.99 -12.92
C LEU A 46 19.18 -6.65 -13.60
N ILE A 47 20.12 -6.11 -14.40
CA ILE A 47 19.92 -4.87 -15.17
C ILE A 47 18.80 -5.03 -16.20
N LYS A 48 18.74 -6.16 -16.91
CA LYS A 48 17.64 -6.45 -17.83
C LYS A 48 16.29 -6.43 -17.12
N THR A 49 16.18 -7.13 -15.99
CA THR A 49 14.93 -7.18 -15.21
C THR A 49 14.54 -5.80 -14.69
N LYS A 50 15.50 -4.98 -14.26
CA LYS A 50 15.24 -3.58 -13.88
C LYS A 50 14.64 -2.78 -15.04
N ASN A 51 15.22 -2.86 -16.24
CA ASN A 51 14.75 -2.14 -17.42
C ASN A 51 13.35 -2.60 -17.85
N ASP A 52 13.06 -3.90 -17.73
CA ASP A 52 11.72 -4.47 -17.99
C ASP A 52 10.68 -3.89 -17.01
N LEU A 53 11.00 -3.81 -15.71
CA LEU A 53 10.16 -3.20 -14.68
C LEU A 53 9.89 -1.71 -14.95
N GLU A 54 10.92 -0.95 -15.33
CA GLU A 54 10.77 0.47 -15.67
C GLU A 54 9.88 0.67 -16.90
N THR A 55 10.00 -0.22 -17.89
CA THR A 55 9.16 -0.19 -19.09
C THR A 55 7.70 -0.50 -18.76
N LEU A 56 7.45 -1.48 -17.90
CA LEU A 56 6.12 -1.84 -17.44
C LEU A 56 5.50 -0.68 -16.63
N ARG A 57 6.28 -0.04 -15.76
CA ARG A 57 5.83 1.14 -15.00
C ARG A 57 5.41 2.29 -15.90
N ARG A 58 6.19 2.57 -16.96
CA ARG A 58 5.83 3.63 -17.94
C ARG A 58 4.51 3.31 -18.64
N LYS A 59 4.26 2.06 -19.01
CA LYS A 59 2.99 1.62 -19.63
C LYS A 59 1.82 1.83 -18.67
N ARG A 60 1.97 1.50 -17.39
CA ARG A 60 0.97 1.74 -16.36
C ARG A 60 0.63 3.23 -16.23
N ASN A 61 1.65 4.07 -16.08
CA ASN A 61 1.46 5.52 -15.95
C ASN A 61 0.83 6.18 -17.19
N GLN A 62 0.82 5.49 -18.34
CA GLN A 62 0.15 5.93 -19.57
C GLN A 62 -1.31 5.43 -19.68
N GLY A 63 -1.87 4.82 -18.64
CA GLY A 63 -3.23 4.29 -18.65
C GLY A 63 -3.46 3.11 -19.61
N ARG A 64 -2.39 2.49 -20.09
CA ARG A 64 -2.45 1.33 -21.02
C ARG A 64 -2.54 0.03 -20.24
N GLU A 65 -3.34 -0.01 -19.17
CA GLU A 65 -3.32 -1.10 -18.25
C GLU A 65 -4.59 -1.92 -18.15
N ASN A 66 -4.34 -3.22 -18.07
CA ASN A 66 -5.26 -4.25 -17.62
C ASN A 66 -4.52 -5.05 -16.52
N GLY A 67 -5.21 -5.70 -15.59
CA GLY A 67 -4.67 -6.39 -14.42
C GLY A 67 -3.51 -7.37 -14.66
N ARG A 68 -3.22 -7.71 -15.93
CA ARG A 68 -2.07 -8.51 -16.35
C ARG A 68 -0.73 -7.82 -16.06
N LEU A 69 -0.69 -6.48 -16.03
CA LEU A 69 0.56 -5.75 -15.79
C LEU A 69 1.01 -5.86 -14.34
N VAL A 70 0.07 -5.82 -13.39
CA VAL A 70 0.35 -6.00 -11.96
C VAL A 70 0.91 -7.40 -11.71
N GLU A 71 0.31 -8.43 -12.33
CA GLU A 71 0.83 -9.81 -12.25
C GLU A 71 2.25 -9.93 -12.83
N LEU A 72 2.55 -9.21 -13.91
CA LEU A 72 3.89 -9.17 -14.50
C LEU A 72 4.88 -8.45 -13.59
N LEU A 73 4.54 -7.26 -13.08
CA LEU A 73 5.38 -6.50 -12.15
C LEU A 73 5.73 -7.34 -10.93
N GLN A 74 4.76 -8.07 -10.41
CA GLN A 74 4.95 -8.94 -9.28
C GLN A 74 5.82 -10.15 -9.63
N SER A 75 5.57 -10.85 -10.74
CA SER A 75 6.42 -11.96 -11.19
C SER A 75 7.87 -11.54 -11.38
N TYR A 76 8.13 -10.32 -11.89
CA TYR A 76 9.49 -9.78 -12.00
C TYR A 76 10.09 -9.47 -10.62
N SER A 77 9.31 -8.88 -9.72
CA SER A 77 9.75 -8.57 -8.35
C SER A 77 10.13 -9.84 -7.60
N GLU A 78 9.33 -10.90 -7.70
CA GLU A 78 9.61 -12.22 -7.13
C GLU A 78 10.91 -12.82 -7.66
N LYS A 79 11.13 -12.76 -8.99
CA LYS A 79 12.37 -13.27 -9.62
C LYS A 79 13.62 -12.57 -9.10
N ILE A 80 13.53 -11.29 -8.73
CA ILE A 80 14.64 -10.51 -8.19
C ILE A 80 14.88 -10.86 -6.72
N ILE A 81 13.82 -11.02 -5.94
CA ILE A 81 13.89 -11.23 -4.50
C ILE A 81 14.18 -12.70 -4.17
N LYS A 82 13.78 -13.64 -5.02
CA LYS A 82 13.92 -15.07 -4.76
C LYS A 82 15.36 -15.47 -4.43
N GLY A 83 15.54 -16.08 -3.26
CA GLY A 83 16.84 -16.55 -2.78
C GLY A 83 17.68 -15.48 -2.06
N VAL A 84 17.19 -14.23 -1.97
CA VAL A 84 17.85 -13.19 -1.18
C VAL A 84 17.64 -13.49 0.31
N PRO A 85 18.67 -13.39 1.18
CA PRO A 85 18.52 -13.56 2.61
C PRO A 85 17.49 -12.58 3.18
N MET A 86 16.55 -13.07 3.99
CA MET A 86 15.51 -12.22 4.60
C MET A 86 16.08 -11.16 5.52
N SER A 87 17.17 -11.45 6.22
CA SER A 87 17.93 -10.48 7.01
C SER A 87 18.42 -9.29 6.15
N SER A 88 18.87 -9.55 4.93
CA SER A 88 19.27 -8.51 3.96
C SER A 88 18.07 -7.71 3.48
N VAL A 89 16.94 -8.37 3.17
CA VAL A 89 15.71 -7.68 2.75
C VAL A 89 15.22 -6.74 3.87
N ARG A 90 15.11 -7.24 5.09
CA ARG A 90 14.67 -6.46 6.26
C ARG A 90 15.54 -5.22 6.46
N ARG A 91 16.87 -5.39 6.48
CA ARG A 91 17.82 -4.27 6.60
C ARG A 91 17.66 -3.23 5.50
N LEU A 92 17.43 -3.66 4.25
CA LEU A 92 17.24 -2.74 3.12
C LEU A 92 15.91 -1.99 3.22
N VAL A 93 14.84 -2.65 3.66
CA VAL A 93 13.54 -2.03 3.90
C VAL A 93 13.65 -0.98 5.01
N GLU A 94 14.28 -1.29 6.13
CA GLU A 94 14.52 -0.35 7.23
C GLU A 94 15.35 0.86 6.77
N LYS A 95 16.45 0.63 6.05
CA LYS A 95 17.26 1.71 5.47
C LYS A 95 16.46 2.58 4.51
N TYR A 96 15.63 1.97 3.66
CA TYR A 96 14.77 2.67 2.72
C TYR A 96 13.73 3.51 3.48
N SER A 97 13.04 2.94 4.45
CA SER A 97 11.98 3.58 5.23
C SER A 97 12.45 4.81 6.00
N ASN A 98 13.71 4.85 6.42
CA ASN A 98 14.31 5.98 7.16
C ASN A 98 14.78 7.13 6.25
N ARG A 99 14.67 7.03 4.92
CA ARG A 99 15.10 8.08 4.01
C ARG A 99 14.15 9.26 4.05
N ARG A 100 14.69 10.47 4.04
CA ARG A 100 13.89 11.72 4.06
C ARG A 100 12.93 11.84 2.86
N ASP A 101 13.40 11.45 1.65
CA ASP A 101 12.58 11.48 0.44
C ASP A 101 11.46 10.44 0.47
N VAL A 102 11.60 9.35 1.21
CA VAL A 102 10.54 8.36 1.44
C VAL A 102 9.55 8.89 2.47
N GLN A 103 10.03 9.45 3.57
CA GLN A 103 9.18 10.02 4.61
C GLN A 103 8.35 11.22 4.09
N ALA A 104 8.90 12.01 3.18
CA ALA A 104 8.19 13.11 2.53
C ALA A 104 6.98 12.65 1.68
N LYS A 105 6.91 11.38 1.30
CA LYS A 105 5.79 10.78 0.55
C LYS A 105 4.63 10.31 1.43
N VAL A 106 4.79 10.31 2.74
CA VAL A 106 3.70 10.00 3.67
C VAL A 106 2.67 11.13 3.65
N VAL A 107 1.42 10.79 3.37
CA VAL A 107 0.31 11.75 3.23
C VAL A 107 -0.20 12.13 4.62
N LEU A 108 0.54 12.99 5.33
CA LEU A 108 0.25 13.37 6.70
C LEU A 108 -1.15 13.97 6.88
N LYS A 109 -1.66 14.71 5.89
CA LYS A 109 -3.02 15.29 5.93
C LYS A 109 -4.15 14.25 5.90
N ALA A 110 -3.85 13.00 5.45
CA ALA A 110 -4.78 11.88 5.57
C ALA A 110 -4.52 11.10 6.87
N LEU A 111 -3.26 10.92 7.23
CA LEU A 111 -2.82 10.08 8.34
C LEU A 111 -3.16 10.67 9.71
N ARG A 112 -2.98 11.99 9.91
CA ARG A 112 -3.24 12.65 11.21
C ARG A 112 -4.68 12.53 11.67
N PRO A 113 -5.71 12.81 10.85
CA PRO A 113 -7.11 12.63 11.25
C PRO A 113 -7.44 11.18 11.62
N VAL A 114 -6.90 10.19 10.87
CA VAL A 114 -7.08 8.77 11.19
C VAL A 114 -6.43 8.42 12.53
N ALA A 115 -5.19 8.86 12.77
CA ALA A 115 -4.49 8.65 14.02
C ALA A 115 -5.19 9.31 15.23
N GLU A 116 -5.83 10.47 15.03
CA GLU A 116 -6.63 11.13 16.06
C GLU A 116 -7.86 10.30 16.42
N ARG A 117 -8.54 9.73 15.44
CA ARG A 117 -9.68 8.84 15.65
C ARG A 117 -9.27 7.54 16.36
N HIS A 118 -8.11 6.96 15.99
CA HIS A 118 -7.55 5.82 16.71
C HIS A 118 -7.36 6.13 18.20
N ARG A 119 -6.72 7.26 18.54
CA ARG A 119 -6.56 7.71 19.94
C ARG A 119 -7.87 7.93 20.68
N SER A 120 -8.96 8.14 19.95
CA SER A 120 -10.32 8.25 20.51
C SER A 120 -11.04 6.89 20.63
N GLY A 121 -10.34 5.77 20.40
CA GLY A 121 -10.89 4.41 20.56
C GLY A 121 -11.58 3.84 19.32
N ILE A 122 -11.45 4.48 18.16
CA ILE A 122 -11.97 3.94 16.88
C ILE A 122 -10.98 2.93 16.34
N THR A 123 -11.45 1.75 15.94
CA THR A 123 -10.61 0.74 15.27
C THR A 123 -10.09 1.28 13.96
N THR A 124 -8.78 1.19 13.75
CA THR A 124 -8.13 1.61 12.51
C THR A 124 -7.32 0.49 11.90
N GLY A 125 -7.27 0.44 10.58
CA GLY A 125 -6.55 -0.62 9.88
C GLY A 125 -6.05 -0.23 8.50
N ILE A 126 -5.08 -0.99 8.01
CA ILE A 126 -4.60 -0.89 6.63
C ILE A 126 -4.98 -2.16 5.89
N LEU A 127 -5.58 -1.99 4.71
CA LEU A 127 -5.88 -3.05 3.74
C LEU A 127 -5.30 -2.65 2.38
N SER A 128 -4.17 -3.20 2.03
CA SER A 128 -3.41 -2.80 0.83
C SER A 128 -2.77 -3.97 0.09
N ALA A 129 -2.62 -3.83 -1.21
CA ALA A 129 -1.76 -4.71 -2.00
C ALA A 129 -0.26 -4.44 -1.79
N GLY A 130 0.11 -3.45 -0.95
CA GLY A 130 1.46 -3.11 -0.55
C GLY A 130 2.20 -4.20 0.25
N TYR A 131 3.48 -4.00 0.51
CA TYR A 131 4.30 -4.92 1.30
C TYR A 131 4.19 -4.61 2.80
N SER A 132 3.58 -5.52 3.57
CA SER A 132 3.25 -5.33 4.99
C SER A 132 4.42 -4.81 5.84
N TYR A 133 5.59 -5.42 5.73
CA TYR A 133 6.77 -4.99 6.48
C TYR A 133 7.27 -3.60 6.04
N GLY A 134 7.19 -3.29 4.73
CA GLY A 134 7.52 -1.96 4.20
C GLY A 134 6.62 -0.88 4.77
N ILE A 135 5.31 -1.10 4.72
CA ILE A 135 4.29 -0.21 5.30
C ILE A 135 4.58 0.07 6.77
N GLN A 136 4.77 -0.99 7.56
CA GLN A 136 5.04 -0.87 8.99
C GLN A 136 6.34 -0.10 9.29
N MET A 137 7.41 -0.33 8.53
CA MET A 137 8.68 0.38 8.74
C MET A 137 8.60 1.85 8.33
N ILE A 138 7.87 2.20 7.26
CA ILE A 138 7.63 3.60 6.88
C ILE A 138 6.81 4.30 7.96
N LEU A 139 5.73 3.69 8.43
CA LEU A 139 4.90 4.24 9.51
C LEU A 139 5.67 4.35 10.83
N LYS A 140 6.51 3.37 11.17
CA LYS A 140 7.39 3.43 12.34
C LYS A 140 8.32 4.64 12.27
N SER A 141 8.95 4.85 11.13
CA SER A 141 9.86 5.99 10.91
C SER A 141 9.11 7.34 10.92
N ALA A 142 7.83 7.36 10.55
CA ALA A 142 6.96 8.52 10.62
C ALA A 142 6.34 8.75 12.02
N GLY A 143 6.49 7.80 12.96
CA GLY A 143 5.89 7.89 14.31
C GLY A 143 4.41 7.51 14.37
N TYR A 144 3.90 6.73 13.40
CA TYR A 144 2.47 6.36 13.29
C TYR A 144 2.21 4.85 13.29
N LEU A 145 3.21 4.01 13.62
CA LEU A 145 3.03 2.55 13.61
C LEU A 145 1.87 2.13 14.52
N ASP A 146 1.81 2.68 15.73
CA ASP A 146 0.84 2.31 16.76
C ASP A 146 -0.54 2.97 16.57
N CYS A 147 -0.74 3.66 15.43
CA CYS A 147 -2.03 4.26 15.07
C CYS A 147 -2.92 3.33 14.25
N PHE A 148 -2.55 2.04 14.13
CA PHE A 148 -3.34 1.05 13.42
C PHE A 148 -3.37 -0.26 14.19
N ASP A 149 -4.59 -0.79 14.40
CA ASP A 149 -4.84 -2.05 15.13
C ASP A 149 -4.47 -3.28 14.30
N PHE A 150 -4.41 -3.13 12.97
CA PHE A 150 -4.04 -4.22 12.08
C PHE A 150 -3.50 -3.76 10.72
N TYR A 151 -2.71 -4.65 10.12
CA TYR A 151 -2.12 -4.50 8.80
C TYR A 151 -2.44 -5.73 7.97
N LYS A 152 -3.38 -5.62 7.04
CA LYS A 152 -3.67 -6.65 6.04
C LYS A 152 -3.06 -6.24 4.72
N ALA A 153 -1.87 -6.74 4.44
CA ALA A 153 -1.12 -6.41 3.24
C ALA A 153 -0.35 -7.64 2.76
N ASN A 154 0.21 -7.59 1.55
CA ASN A 154 1.01 -8.69 1.03
C ASN A 154 2.23 -8.92 1.93
N ILE A 155 2.57 -10.18 2.15
CA ILE A 155 3.74 -10.60 2.91
C ILE A 155 4.76 -11.25 1.97
N LEU A 156 6.03 -11.06 2.27
CA LEU A 156 7.11 -11.79 1.64
C LEU A 156 7.25 -13.15 2.34
N THR A 157 7.06 -14.22 1.59
CA THR A 157 7.23 -15.59 2.09
C THR A 157 8.70 -16.00 2.08
N GLU A 158 9.08 -16.88 3.01
CA GLU A 158 10.45 -17.35 3.18
C GLU A 158 10.52 -18.87 3.35
N THR A 159 11.65 -19.47 2.97
CA THR A 159 12.03 -20.83 3.30
C THR A 159 13.45 -20.83 3.87
N GLY A 160 13.61 -21.24 5.10
CA GLY A 160 14.82 -20.94 5.87
C GLY A 160 14.98 -19.43 6.01
N ASP A 161 16.17 -18.89 5.75
CA ASP A 161 16.44 -17.43 5.74
C ASP A 161 16.37 -16.84 4.31
N LYS A 162 15.69 -17.48 3.34
CA LYS A 162 15.65 -17.01 1.95
C LYS A 162 14.25 -16.64 1.52
N ALA A 163 14.11 -15.44 0.95
CA ALA A 163 12.87 -14.98 0.33
C ALA A 163 12.46 -15.88 -0.84
N ILE A 164 11.17 -16.16 -0.96
CA ILE A 164 10.58 -16.92 -2.08
C ILE A 164 9.84 -16.00 -3.02
N GLY A 165 8.92 -15.17 -2.50
CA GLY A 165 8.06 -14.28 -3.25
C GLY A 165 6.94 -13.70 -2.38
N PHE A 166 6.16 -12.78 -2.97
CA PHE A 166 5.05 -12.15 -2.27
C PHE A 166 3.77 -13.00 -2.33
N THR A 167 2.95 -12.92 -1.29
CA THR A 167 1.54 -13.35 -1.38
C THR A 167 0.76 -12.37 -2.24
N LEU A 168 -0.14 -12.88 -3.12
CA LEU A 168 -0.91 -12.09 -4.08
C LEU A 168 -2.38 -11.91 -3.74
N SER A 169 -2.79 -12.29 -2.54
CA SER A 169 -4.20 -12.51 -2.21
C SER A 169 -5.06 -11.24 -2.19
N ILE A 170 -4.46 -10.04 -2.12
CA ILE A 170 -5.22 -8.82 -1.81
C ILE A 170 -5.77 -8.12 -3.04
N TYR A 171 -5.04 -8.12 -4.15
CA TYR A 171 -5.39 -7.33 -5.34
C TYR A 171 -6.74 -7.73 -5.98
N LYS A 172 -7.06 -9.03 -6.07
CA LYS A 172 -8.28 -9.51 -6.74
C LYS A 172 -9.51 -9.57 -5.84
N ASN A 173 -9.32 -9.60 -4.51
CA ASN A 173 -10.38 -9.90 -3.55
C ASN A 173 -10.44 -8.88 -2.40
N LYS A 174 -10.09 -7.62 -2.68
CA LYS A 174 -9.95 -6.59 -1.63
C LYS A 174 -11.24 -6.36 -0.85
N ALA A 175 -12.39 -6.30 -1.55
CA ALA A 175 -13.71 -6.15 -0.92
C ALA A 175 -14.10 -7.36 -0.05
N GLU A 176 -13.88 -8.58 -0.53
CA GLU A 176 -14.13 -9.81 0.23
C GLU A 176 -13.25 -9.88 1.48
N LEU A 177 -11.97 -9.54 1.34
CA LEU A 177 -11.05 -9.47 2.48
C LEU A 177 -11.47 -8.41 3.49
N LEU A 178 -11.95 -7.25 3.03
CA LEU A 178 -12.50 -6.21 3.90
C LEU A 178 -13.67 -6.75 4.72
N LEU A 179 -14.65 -7.38 4.08
CA LEU A 179 -15.81 -7.97 4.77
C LEU A 179 -15.40 -9.06 5.77
N ASN A 180 -14.44 -9.91 5.43
CA ASN A 180 -13.91 -10.94 6.33
C ASN A 180 -13.23 -10.30 7.55
N ILE A 181 -12.40 -9.26 7.36
CA ILE A 181 -11.76 -8.52 8.46
C ILE A 181 -12.82 -7.91 9.39
N LEU A 182 -13.84 -7.29 8.83
CA LEU A 182 -14.92 -6.67 9.61
C LEU A 182 -15.69 -7.72 10.41
N LYS A 183 -16.03 -8.84 9.78
CA LYS A 183 -16.70 -9.97 10.44
C LYS A 183 -15.87 -10.56 11.58
N ASP A 184 -14.58 -10.82 11.35
CA ASP A 184 -13.67 -11.42 12.35
C ASP A 184 -13.46 -10.51 13.57
N ARG A 185 -13.74 -9.21 13.43
CA ARG A 185 -13.59 -8.18 14.47
C ARG A 185 -14.91 -7.67 15.03
N ASP A 186 -16.03 -8.26 14.64
CA ASP A 186 -17.39 -7.85 15.01
C ASP A 186 -17.67 -6.35 14.70
N LEU A 187 -17.21 -5.91 13.53
CA LEU A 187 -17.37 -4.54 13.05
C LEU A 187 -18.49 -4.47 12.00
N ASP A 188 -19.39 -3.49 12.14
CA ASP A 188 -20.50 -3.26 11.21
C ASP A 188 -19.98 -2.54 9.94
N PRO A 189 -20.10 -3.15 8.74
CA PRO A 189 -19.75 -2.48 7.49
C PRO A 189 -20.43 -1.12 7.30
N LYS A 190 -21.69 -0.96 7.74
CA LYS A 190 -22.42 0.30 7.63
C LYS A 190 -21.89 1.41 8.54
N LYS A 191 -21.13 1.07 9.56
CA LYS A 191 -20.44 1.98 10.49
C LYS A 191 -18.93 2.01 10.25
N THR A 192 -18.49 1.55 9.09
CA THR A 192 -17.07 1.53 8.71
C THR A 192 -16.80 2.56 7.63
N ALA A 193 -15.72 3.32 7.80
CA ALA A 193 -15.16 4.16 6.76
C ALA A 193 -14.03 3.42 6.04
N TYR A 194 -13.97 3.57 4.71
CA TYR A 194 -12.86 3.08 3.91
C TYR A 194 -12.31 4.22 3.04
N MET A 195 -10.98 4.43 3.09
CA MET A 195 -10.29 5.44 2.28
C MET A 195 -9.44 4.76 1.21
N GLY A 196 -9.66 5.12 -0.06
CA GLY A 196 -8.93 4.58 -1.22
C GLY A 196 -8.80 5.59 -2.35
N ASP A 197 -8.02 5.25 -3.40
CA ASP A 197 -7.66 6.18 -4.46
C ASP A 197 -7.94 5.67 -5.88
N ALA A 198 -8.17 4.36 -6.06
CA ALA A 198 -8.12 3.70 -7.35
C ALA A 198 -9.37 2.87 -7.67
N LEU A 199 -9.47 2.40 -8.91
CA LEU A 199 -10.60 1.54 -9.34
C LEU A 199 -10.64 0.20 -8.58
N GLU A 200 -9.52 -0.25 -8.06
CA GLU A 200 -9.41 -1.45 -7.23
C GLU A 200 -10.11 -1.31 -5.87
N ASP A 201 -10.37 -0.08 -5.43
CA ASP A 201 -11.07 0.22 -4.17
C ASP A 201 -12.59 0.27 -4.31
N VAL A 202 -13.11 0.28 -5.54
CA VAL A 202 -14.54 0.39 -5.83
C VAL A 202 -15.34 -0.67 -5.09
N GLY A 203 -14.92 -1.95 -5.14
CA GLY A 203 -15.62 -3.00 -4.41
C GLY A 203 -15.64 -2.77 -2.89
N CYS A 204 -14.63 -2.09 -2.33
CA CYS A 204 -14.66 -1.69 -0.93
C CYS A 204 -15.66 -0.57 -0.69
N PHE A 205 -15.75 0.43 -1.59
CA PHE A 205 -16.74 1.51 -1.49
C PHE A 205 -18.19 1.00 -1.54
N GLU A 206 -18.45 -0.06 -2.32
CA GLU A 206 -19.79 -0.64 -2.47
C GLU A 206 -20.30 -1.36 -1.20
N VAL A 207 -19.39 -1.87 -0.38
CA VAL A 207 -19.76 -2.73 0.76
C VAL A 207 -19.74 -2.04 2.12
N ILE A 208 -19.30 -0.76 2.18
CA ILE A 208 -19.20 -0.02 3.47
C ILE A 208 -20.11 1.21 3.52
N GLY A 209 -20.30 1.74 4.72
CA GLY A 209 -21.20 2.89 4.94
C GLY A 209 -20.58 4.25 4.62
N HIS A 210 -19.27 4.40 4.72
CA HIS A 210 -18.59 5.69 4.61
C HIS A 210 -17.38 5.63 3.68
N PRO A 211 -17.58 5.59 2.34
CA PRO A 211 -16.50 5.65 1.39
C PRO A 211 -15.84 7.05 1.36
N ILE A 212 -14.50 7.08 1.34
CA ILE A 212 -13.70 8.31 1.35
C ILE A 212 -12.68 8.23 0.23
N VAL A 213 -12.63 9.28 -0.60
CA VAL A 213 -11.65 9.37 -1.69
C VAL A 213 -10.35 9.96 -1.16
N SER A 214 -9.23 9.37 -1.54
CA SER A 214 -7.91 9.90 -1.19
C SER A 214 -7.66 11.30 -1.76
N PHE A 215 -6.83 12.08 -1.07
CA PHE A 215 -6.31 13.36 -1.58
C PHE A 215 -5.53 13.21 -2.89
N LEU A 216 -4.93 12.04 -3.12
CA LEU A 216 -4.06 11.76 -4.27
C LEU A 216 -4.82 11.26 -5.50
N THR A 217 -6.09 10.90 -5.35
CA THR A 217 -6.93 10.42 -6.45
C THR A 217 -7.02 11.50 -7.55
N PRO A 218 -6.84 11.14 -8.84
CA PRO A 218 -7.06 12.05 -9.96
C PRO A 218 -8.47 12.64 -9.96
N GLU A 219 -8.60 13.91 -10.34
CA GLU A 219 -9.87 14.64 -10.22
C GLU A 219 -11.05 13.97 -10.95
N ALA A 220 -10.80 13.43 -12.15
CA ALA A 220 -11.82 12.69 -12.90
C ALA A 220 -12.37 11.47 -12.14
N LEU A 221 -11.50 10.74 -11.41
CA LEU A 221 -11.92 9.62 -10.58
C LEU A 221 -12.62 10.07 -9.30
N LYS A 222 -12.19 11.19 -8.68
CA LYS A 222 -12.89 11.75 -7.52
C LYS A 222 -14.36 12.01 -7.83
N GLN A 223 -14.61 12.71 -8.93
CA GLN A 223 -15.98 13.03 -9.34
C GLN A 223 -16.80 11.78 -9.64
N LYS A 224 -16.21 10.79 -10.32
CA LYS A 224 -16.83 9.50 -10.55
C LYS A 224 -17.20 8.80 -9.24
N PHE A 225 -16.27 8.70 -8.29
CA PHE A 225 -16.50 8.01 -7.02
C PHE A 225 -17.56 8.72 -6.16
N ALA A 226 -17.57 10.06 -6.17
CA ALA A 226 -18.62 10.81 -5.47
C ALA A 226 -20.01 10.59 -6.05
N GLN A 227 -20.13 10.54 -7.38
CA GLN A 227 -21.40 10.34 -8.07
C GLN A 227 -21.92 8.90 -7.98
N GLU A 228 -21.06 7.91 -8.20
CA GLU A 228 -21.46 6.50 -8.27
C GLU A 228 -21.55 5.84 -6.90
N TYR A 229 -20.67 6.20 -5.95
CA TYR A 229 -20.55 5.53 -4.65
C TYR A 229 -20.86 6.45 -3.47
N ARG A 230 -21.26 7.72 -3.72
CA ARG A 230 -21.48 8.75 -2.69
C ARG A 230 -20.24 8.95 -1.80
N ALA A 231 -19.06 8.75 -2.36
CA ALA A 231 -17.81 8.86 -1.62
C ALA A 231 -17.54 10.31 -1.23
N PHE A 232 -17.12 10.50 0.01
CA PHE A 232 -16.71 11.81 0.51
C PHE A 232 -15.38 12.23 -0.10
N ILE A 233 -15.31 13.44 -0.65
CA ILE A 233 -14.08 14.03 -1.19
C ILE A 233 -13.58 15.07 -0.20
N PRO A 234 -12.52 14.79 0.59
CA PRO A 234 -11.98 15.76 1.51
C PRO A 234 -11.25 16.89 0.78
N LYS A 235 -11.53 18.13 1.14
CA LYS A 235 -10.87 19.33 0.60
C LYS A 235 -9.48 19.50 1.19
N ASP A 236 -9.36 19.29 2.49
CA ASP A 236 -8.16 19.43 3.28
C ASP A 236 -8.18 18.54 4.52
N GLU A 237 -7.11 18.60 5.33
CA GLU A 237 -6.98 17.85 6.58
C GLU A 237 -8.13 18.14 7.56
N SER A 238 -8.51 19.40 7.70
CA SER A 238 -9.56 19.84 8.63
C SER A 238 -10.93 19.34 8.21
N ASP A 239 -11.21 19.30 6.91
CA ASP A 239 -12.44 18.78 6.34
C ASP A 239 -12.55 17.27 6.55
N LEU A 240 -11.46 16.52 6.33
CA LEU A 240 -11.40 15.10 6.64
C LEU A 240 -11.61 14.83 8.14
N ALA A 241 -10.91 15.56 9.00
CA ALA A 241 -11.03 15.42 10.46
C ALA A 241 -12.46 15.65 10.93
N ARG A 242 -13.11 16.71 10.41
CA ARG A 242 -14.52 17.02 10.72
C ARG A 242 -15.45 15.93 10.22
N TYR A 243 -15.26 15.43 9.00
CA TYR A 243 -16.07 14.34 8.46
C TYR A 243 -15.95 13.09 9.34
N LEU A 244 -14.73 12.64 9.62
CA LEU A 244 -14.47 11.47 10.46
C LEU A 244 -15.02 11.59 11.89
N LYS A 245 -15.15 12.80 12.40
CA LYS A 245 -15.75 13.05 13.73
C LYS A 245 -17.29 12.93 13.72
N ASN A 246 -17.92 13.22 12.59
CA ASN A 246 -19.38 13.33 12.48
C ASN A 246 -20.06 12.04 11.97
N ILE A 247 -19.31 11.06 11.50
CA ILE A 247 -19.82 9.74 11.05
C ILE A 247 -19.86 8.71 12.16
#